data_0bbad8a77e7f16a3958c93bf24b8b956
#
_entry.id   0bbad8a77e7f16a3958c93bf24b8b956
#
_cell.length_a   1.000
_cell.length_b   1.000
_cell.length_c   1.000
_cell.angle_alpha   90.00
_cell.angle_beta   90.00
_cell.angle_gamma   90.00
#
_symmetry.space_group_name_H-M   'P 1'
#
loop_
_entity.id
_entity.type
_entity.pdbx_description
1 polymer ?
#
loop_
_entity_poly.entity_id
_entity_poly.type
_entity_poly.pdbx_seq_one_letter_code
_entity_poly.pdbx_strand_id
1 'polypeptide(L)'
;MSNRTSVLLVAVAALAIRVSPVTAQAPSFEVTVDPATRSTPLTGRLIVVVSKTAQPEPRMIIAPQGPALFAIDLNQLRAGQPAIVDTKSALGYPVPLAQLPAGEYYAQALVDVYERVTRAADGKTLWLPMNDGTQQVMQIAEGNIYSDVQKIQVGKGGTVKLRITKTIPPTPRPQDTEWVKRVRIQSQKLTAFWGRPVYVYATVLLPRGYNDHTSVRYPTVYTFGHNIPFNFTPDSTRVRNIGQINPVTGVETGFDFYKAWVSDTFPRFLAVSFEQATPFFLDSYSVNSASNGPYGDAMVEEIIPSLEKQFRMIGKPYARLAEGASTGGWQTLALQLKYSDFFGGAWVLQPDPIDFRRYQLVDIYTDTNAFVMPNTQLTTTERPFRRTVEGQLTWSLRQMSLFEEALGTKVRSNYQLTGWEAIYGPLDAEGYPKPLWNKLTGTIDRSVANYMKENGYDLREYAQRNWATLGPKVAHKLHFFSGDMDDFYLNLAVYRFEDFLRSTPDGKRVPFTYGRPMKGHSWHAVTWAELVRQMGAHVRQHAPAGEDTKAWWY
;
A
#
# COMPACT_ATOMS: atom_id res chain seq x y z
N MET A 1 -84.57 -39.58 14.40
CA MET A 1 -84.31 -38.35 13.60
C MET A 1 -82.83 -38.36 13.30
N SER A 2 -82.43 -38.73 12.07
CA SER A 2 -81.07 -38.91 11.63
C SER A 2 -80.63 -37.69 10.81
N ASN A 3 -79.65 -36.92 11.29
CA ASN A 3 -79.02 -35.86 10.52
C ASN A 3 -77.79 -36.43 9.82
N ARG A 4 -77.87 -36.51 8.49
CA ARG A 4 -76.71 -36.80 7.64
C ARG A 4 -76.07 -35.48 7.23
N THR A 5 -74.86 -35.24 7.70
CA THR A 5 -74.04 -34.09 7.27
C THR A 5 -73.21 -34.53 6.07
N SER A 6 -73.47 -33.97 4.90
CA SER A 6 -72.69 -34.22 3.69
C SER A 6 -71.45 -33.33 3.70
N VAL A 7 -70.25 -33.93 3.70
CA VAL A 7 -68.95 -33.22 3.57
C VAL A 7 -68.62 -33.13 2.08
N LEU A 8 -68.58 -31.90 1.58
CA LEU A 8 -68.15 -31.60 0.21
C LEU A 8 -66.60 -31.49 0.19
N LEU A 9 -65.95 -32.44 -0.44
CA LEU A 9 -64.51 -32.38 -0.69
C LEU A 9 -64.25 -31.49 -1.94
N VAL A 10 -63.69 -30.33 -1.73
CA VAL A 10 -63.18 -29.47 -2.81
C VAL A 10 -61.72 -29.85 -3.07
N ALA A 11 -61.46 -30.52 -4.18
CA ALA A 11 -60.13 -30.84 -4.64
C ALA A 11 -59.51 -29.58 -5.29
N VAL A 12 -58.57 -28.92 -4.57
CA VAL A 12 -57.76 -27.83 -5.13
C VAL A 12 -56.59 -28.45 -5.90
N ALA A 13 -56.63 -28.47 -7.21
CA ALA A 13 -55.51 -28.84 -8.07
C ALA A 13 -54.44 -27.71 -8.02
N ALA A 14 -53.42 -27.90 -7.22
CA ALA A 14 -52.25 -27.00 -7.22
C ALA A 14 -51.43 -27.24 -8.50
N LEU A 15 -51.54 -26.30 -9.44
CA LEU A 15 -50.70 -26.22 -10.63
C LEU A 15 -49.30 -25.80 -10.17
N ALA A 16 -48.39 -26.75 -9.93
CA ALA A 16 -47.00 -26.49 -9.64
C ALA A 16 -46.32 -25.99 -10.95
N ILE A 17 -46.27 -24.70 -11.15
CA ILE A 17 -45.42 -24.08 -12.18
C ILE A 17 -43.98 -24.39 -11.77
N ARG A 18 -43.37 -25.38 -12.37
CA ARG A 18 -41.91 -25.60 -12.30
C ARG A 18 -41.24 -24.46 -13.08
N VAL A 19 -40.93 -23.39 -12.40
CA VAL A 19 -39.94 -22.41 -12.90
C VAL A 19 -38.60 -23.13 -12.80
N SER A 20 -38.16 -23.75 -13.89
CA SER A 20 -36.77 -24.18 -14.01
C SER A 20 -35.93 -22.93 -13.86
N PRO A 21 -34.95 -22.87 -12.95
CA PRO A 21 -34.03 -21.74 -12.93
C PRO A 21 -33.32 -21.72 -14.29
N VAL A 22 -33.60 -20.71 -15.09
CA VAL A 22 -32.78 -20.40 -16.27
C VAL A 22 -31.42 -20.08 -15.68
N THR A 23 -30.52 -21.07 -15.71
CA THR A 23 -29.11 -20.82 -15.36
C THR A 23 -28.63 -19.76 -16.33
N ALA A 24 -28.43 -18.55 -15.80
CA ALA A 24 -27.88 -17.46 -16.57
C ALA A 24 -26.56 -17.92 -17.19
N GLN A 25 -26.52 -17.97 -18.53
CA GLN A 25 -25.32 -18.44 -19.21
C GLN A 25 -24.29 -17.31 -19.18
N ALA A 26 -23.15 -17.57 -18.52
CA ALA A 26 -22.07 -16.59 -18.42
C ALA A 26 -21.53 -16.23 -19.82
N PRO A 27 -21.16 -14.97 -20.06
CA PRO A 27 -20.47 -14.59 -21.31
C PRO A 27 -19.04 -15.15 -21.32
N SER A 28 -18.46 -15.26 -22.51
CA SER A 28 -16.99 -15.27 -22.70
C SER A 28 -16.55 -13.94 -23.28
N PHE A 29 -15.32 -13.54 -22.99
CA PHE A 29 -14.74 -12.35 -23.60
C PHE A 29 -13.60 -12.77 -24.54
N GLU A 30 -13.70 -12.36 -25.78
CA GLU A 30 -12.64 -12.47 -26.79
C GLU A 30 -11.94 -11.12 -26.89
N VAL A 31 -10.71 -11.05 -26.39
CA VAL A 31 -9.93 -9.80 -26.34
C VAL A 31 -8.82 -9.86 -27.37
N THR A 32 -8.77 -8.89 -28.28
CA THR A 32 -7.71 -8.76 -29.29
C THR A 32 -6.96 -7.45 -29.09
N VAL A 33 -5.64 -7.48 -29.35
CA VAL A 33 -4.81 -6.27 -29.36
C VAL A 33 -4.59 -5.85 -30.80
N ASP A 34 -4.88 -4.58 -31.10
CA ASP A 34 -4.65 -4.01 -32.41
C ASP A 34 -3.13 -4.00 -32.71
N PRO A 35 -2.70 -4.51 -33.88
CA PRO A 35 -1.28 -4.45 -34.28
C PRO A 35 -0.69 -3.04 -34.29
N ALA A 36 -1.52 -2.01 -34.55
CA ALA A 36 -1.09 -0.61 -34.46
C ALA A 36 -0.81 -0.14 -33.02
N THR A 37 -1.49 -0.75 -32.03
CA THR A 37 -1.25 -0.45 -30.60
C THR A 37 0.01 -1.16 -30.11
N ARG A 38 0.19 -2.42 -30.49
CA ARG A 38 1.39 -3.21 -30.17
C ARG A 38 1.63 -4.30 -31.18
N SER A 39 2.78 -4.25 -31.86
CA SER A 39 3.20 -5.24 -32.86
C SER A 39 4.02 -6.40 -32.30
N THR A 40 4.65 -6.21 -31.12
CA THR A 40 5.48 -7.24 -30.45
C THR A 40 4.63 -8.17 -29.59
N PRO A 41 5.05 -9.44 -29.41
CA PRO A 41 4.37 -10.35 -28.49
C PRO A 41 4.19 -9.76 -27.10
N LEU A 42 3.04 -10.00 -26.48
CA LEU A 42 2.60 -9.41 -25.23
C LEU A 42 2.64 -10.45 -24.10
N THR A 43 3.38 -10.14 -23.04
CA THR A 43 3.30 -10.82 -21.75
C THR A 43 2.77 -9.82 -20.72
N GLY A 44 1.83 -10.24 -19.87
CA GLY A 44 1.22 -9.36 -18.89
C GLY A 44 -0.02 -9.96 -18.25
N ARG A 45 -0.78 -9.13 -17.54
CA ARG A 45 -2.05 -9.50 -16.92
C ARG A 45 -3.20 -8.84 -17.68
N LEU A 46 -4.02 -9.63 -18.35
CA LEU A 46 -5.26 -9.15 -18.96
C LEU A 46 -6.38 -9.19 -17.93
N ILE A 47 -7.05 -8.06 -17.74
CA ILE A 47 -8.17 -7.88 -16.84
C ILE A 47 -9.36 -7.35 -17.63
N VAL A 48 -10.47 -8.07 -17.61
CA VAL A 48 -11.76 -7.57 -18.07
C VAL A 48 -12.53 -7.04 -16.87
N VAL A 49 -12.76 -5.74 -16.85
CA VAL A 49 -13.49 -5.03 -15.81
C VAL A 49 -14.95 -4.92 -16.23
N VAL A 50 -15.88 -5.35 -15.37
CA VAL A 50 -17.33 -5.35 -15.64
C VAL A 50 -18.05 -4.51 -14.60
N SER A 51 -18.51 -3.32 -14.98
CA SER A 51 -19.10 -2.30 -14.12
C SER A 51 -20.58 -2.09 -14.39
N LYS A 52 -21.32 -1.57 -13.40
CA LYS A 52 -22.70 -1.10 -13.57
C LYS A 52 -22.79 0.28 -14.24
N THR A 53 -21.67 1.02 -14.29
CA THR A 53 -21.61 2.37 -14.86
C THR A 53 -20.53 2.46 -15.93
N ALA A 54 -20.73 3.33 -16.93
CA ALA A 54 -19.74 3.63 -17.97
C ALA A 54 -18.74 4.71 -17.49
N GLN A 55 -19.15 5.55 -16.56
CA GLN A 55 -18.36 6.65 -16.02
C GLN A 55 -18.40 6.65 -14.48
N PRO A 56 -17.26 6.84 -13.81
CA PRO A 56 -15.93 6.82 -14.39
C PRO A 56 -15.64 5.52 -15.20
N GLU A 57 -14.66 5.55 -16.13
CA GLU A 57 -14.30 4.33 -16.90
C GLU A 57 -14.09 3.13 -15.97
N PRO A 58 -14.60 1.92 -16.30
CA PRO A 58 -14.48 0.74 -15.44
C PRO A 58 -13.07 0.47 -14.92
N ARG A 59 -12.03 0.64 -15.76
CA ARG A 59 -10.64 0.47 -15.33
C ARG A 59 -10.21 1.44 -14.22
N MET A 60 -10.79 2.65 -14.17
CA MET A 60 -10.41 3.69 -13.21
C MET A 60 -11.00 3.50 -11.81
N ILE A 61 -11.99 2.60 -11.68
CA ILE A 61 -12.66 2.32 -10.41
C ILE A 61 -12.35 0.91 -9.86
N ILE A 62 -11.27 0.31 -10.32
CA ILE A 62 -10.76 -0.96 -9.77
C ILE A 62 -10.40 -0.75 -8.30
N ALA A 63 -11.08 -1.46 -7.42
CA ALA A 63 -10.89 -1.41 -5.96
C ALA A 63 -11.50 -2.66 -5.32
N PRO A 64 -11.17 -3.01 -4.05
CA PRO A 64 -11.77 -4.17 -3.38
C PRO A 64 -13.29 -4.12 -3.25
N GLN A 65 -13.89 -2.93 -3.24
CA GLN A 65 -15.35 -2.72 -3.29
C GLN A 65 -15.81 -2.15 -4.64
N GLY A 66 -15.00 -2.33 -5.67
CA GLY A 66 -15.23 -1.84 -7.02
C GLY A 66 -16.00 -2.82 -7.92
N PRO A 67 -15.82 -2.69 -9.25
CA PRO A 67 -16.46 -3.54 -10.25
C PRO A 67 -15.95 -4.97 -10.21
N ALA A 68 -16.66 -5.87 -10.90
CA ALA A 68 -16.20 -7.23 -11.07
C ALA A 68 -15.00 -7.28 -12.03
N LEU A 69 -14.04 -8.15 -11.71
CA LEU A 69 -12.80 -8.37 -12.45
C LEU A 69 -12.72 -9.83 -12.91
N PHE A 70 -12.30 -10.06 -14.16
CA PHE A 70 -12.04 -11.39 -14.69
C PHE A 70 -10.70 -11.36 -15.41
N ALA A 71 -9.73 -12.11 -14.91
CA ALA A 71 -8.35 -11.93 -15.32
C ALA A 71 -7.66 -13.24 -15.69
N ILE A 72 -6.73 -13.14 -16.68
CA ILE A 72 -5.85 -14.22 -17.11
C ILE A 72 -4.43 -13.68 -17.32
N ASP A 73 -3.43 -14.54 -17.16
CA ASP A 73 -2.06 -14.22 -17.58
C ASP A 73 -1.91 -14.41 -19.10
N LEU A 74 -1.27 -13.44 -19.74
CA LEU A 74 -0.84 -13.52 -21.14
C LEU A 74 0.63 -13.92 -21.20
N ASN A 75 0.95 -14.88 -22.05
CA ASN A 75 2.32 -15.30 -22.30
C ASN A 75 2.60 -15.27 -23.79
N GLN A 76 3.39 -14.26 -24.22
CA GLN A 76 3.81 -14.06 -25.62
C GLN A 76 2.63 -14.06 -26.62
N LEU A 77 1.51 -13.45 -26.23
CA LEU A 77 0.34 -13.29 -27.10
C LEU A 77 0.73 -12.45 -28.32
N ARG A 78 0.53 -13.00 -29.53
CA ARG A 78 0.83 -12.29 -30.78
C ARG A 78 -0.24 -11.24 -31.09
N ALA A 79 0.16 -10.16 -31.73
CA ALA A 79 -0.78 -9.14 -32.20
C ALA A 79 -1.87 -9.76 -33.08
N GLY A 80 -3.13 -9.35 -32.87
CA GLY A 80 -4.31 -9.88 -33.57
C GLY A 80 -4.77 -11.28 -33.12
N GLN A 81 -3.97 -12.01 -32.34
CA GLN A 81 -4.40 -13.28 -31.75
C GLN A 81 -5.41 -12.98 -30.61
N PRO A 82 -6.56 -13.68 -30.57
CA PRO A 82 -7.50 -13.49 -29.47
C PRO A 82 -7.03 -14.17 -28.17
N ALA A 83 -7.19 -13.47 -27.07
CA ALA A 83 -7.15 -14.01 -25.71
C ALA A 83 -8.59 -14.28 -25.23
N ILE A 84 -8.85 -15.47 -24.70
CA ILE A 84 -10.19 -15.87 -24.26
C ILE A 84 -10.25 -15.83 -22.73
N VAL A 85 -11.15 -14.99 -22.21
CA VAL A 85 -11.48 -14.89 -20.81
C VAL A 85 -12.85 -15.51 -20.60
N ASP A 86 -12.88 -16.73 -20.07
CA ASP A 86 -14.09 -17.53 -19.89
C ASP A 86 -14.17 -18.13 -18.47
N THR A 87 -15.19 -18.91 -18.20
CA THR A 87 -15.45 -19.54 -16.90
C THR A 87 -14.40 -20.59 -16.50
N LYS A 88 -13.55 -21.03 -17.44
CA LYS A 88 -12.51 -22.05 -17.20
C LYS A 88 -11.14 -21.42 -16.99
N SER A 89 -10.87 -20.34 -17.71
CA SER A 89 -9.55 -19.68 -17.72
C SER A 89 -9.43 -18.54 -16.73
N ALA A 90 -10.55 -17.83 -16.43
CA ALA A 90 -10.51 -16.60 -15.67
C ALA A 90 -10.54 -16.80 -14.15
N LEU A 91 -9.63 -16.10 -13.46
CA LEU A 91 -9.80 -15.81 -12.05
C LEU A 91 -10.75 -14.62 -11.90
N GLY A 92 -11.84 -14.82 -11.20
CA GLY A 92 -12.89 -13.81 -10.99
C GLY A 92 -12.88 -13.21 -9.59
N TYR A 93 -13.18 -11.92 -9.49
CA TYR A 93 -13.43 -11.19 -8.24
C TYR A 93 -14.61 -10.21 -8.43
N PRO A 94 -15.54 -10.01 -7.47
CA PRO A 94 -15.69 -10.71 -6.18
C PRO A 94 -16.28 -12.13 -6.31
N VAL A 95 -16.73 -12.49 -7.52
CA VAL A 95 -17.32 -13.79 -7.83
C VAL A 95 -16.68 -14.40 -9.09
N PRO A 96 -16.66 -15.73 -9.24
CA PRO A 96 -16.29 -16.35 -10.50
C PRO A 96 -17.18 -15.86 -11.66
N LEU A 97 -16.66 -15.82 -12.88
CA LEU A 97 -17.40 -15.36 -14.05
C LEU A 97 -18.74 -16.09 -14.25
N ALA A 98 -18.79 -17.40 -13.92
CA ALA A 98 -20.01 -18.20 -13.96
C ALA A 98 -21.13 -17.70 -13.02
N GLN A 99 -20.78 -16.92 -12.00
CA GLN A 99 -21.69 -16.39 -10.99
C GLN A 99 -22.01 -14.88 -11.19
N LEU A 100 -21.51 -14.29 -12.28
CA LEU A 100 -21.83 -12.88 -12.58
C LEU A 100 -23.35 -12.76 -12.83
N PRO A 101 -24.08 -11.95 -12.04
CA PRO A 101 -25.53 -11.84 -12.17
C PRO A 101 -25.94 -11.35 -13.56
N ALA A 102 -27.07 -11.88 -14.05
CA ALA A 102 -27.67 -11.41 -15.29
C ALA A 102 -28.03 -9.92 -15.23
N GLY A 103 -27.87 -9.21 -16.32
CA GLY A 103 -28.20 -7.80 -16.38
C GLY A 103 -27.35 -7.02 -17.38
N GLU A 104 -27.58 -5.72 -17.40
CA GLU A 104 -26.82 -4.77 -18.21
C GLU A 104 -25.58 -4.29 -17.48
N TYR A 105 -24.46 -4.22 -18.18
CA TYR A 105 -23.16 -3.82 -17.67
C TYR A 105 -22.36 -3.06 -18.73
N TYR A 106 -21.22 -2.53 -18.29
CA TYR A 106 -20.20 -1.92 -19.14
C TYR A 106 -18.88 -2.67 -18.92
N ALA A 107 -18.31 -3.22 -19.99
CA ALA A 107 -17.07 -3.97 -19.97
C ALA A 107 -15.92 -3.17 -20.57
N GLN A 108 -14.74 -3.29 -19.99
CA GLN A 108 -13.51 -2.71 -20.50
C GLN A 108 -12.35 -3.66 -20.27
N ALA A 109 -11.49 -3.87 -21.26
CA ALA A 109 -10.25 -4.64 -21.13
C ALA A 109 -9.08 -3.71 -20.81
N LEU A 110 -8.23 -4.14 -19.87
CA LEU A 110 -6.96 -3.52 -19.48
C LEU A 110 -5.89 -4.59 -19.46
N VAL A 111 -4.70 -4.30 -19.99
CA VAL A 111 -3.53 -5.17 -19.79
C VAL A 111 -2.47 -4.41 -19.00
N ASP A 112 -2.11 -4.97 -17.86
CA ASP A 112 -0.89 -4.64 -17.16
C ASP A 112 0.28 -5.33 -17.87
N VAL A 113 1.09 -4.52 -18.55
CA VAL A 113 2.14 -5.02 -19.46
C VAL A 113 3.39 -5.33 -18.67
N TYR A 114 3.90 -6.55 -18.82
CA TYR A 114 5.14 -6.96 -18.17
C TYR A 114 6.33 -6.86 -19.12
N GLU A 115 7.42 -6.36 -18.58
CA GLU A 115 8.72 -6.37 -19.24
C GLU A 115 9.57 -7.57 -18.76
N ARG A 116 10.47 -8.03 -19.61
CA ARG A 116 11.42 -9.08 -19.28
C ARG A 116 12.65 -8.46 -18.62
N VAL A 117 12.90 -8.81 -17.37
CA VAL A 117 14.01 -8.28 -16.55
C VAL A 117 14.88 -9.42 -16.06
N THR A 118 16.19 -9.34 -16.25
CA THR A 118 17.14 -10.24 -15.61
C THR A 118 17.71 -9.53 -14.38
N ARG A 119 17.43 -10.06 -13.19
CA ARG A 119 17.95 -9.53 -11.94
C ARG A 119 19.41 -9.96 -11.79
N ALA A 120 20.34 -8.99 -11.75
CA ALA A 120 21.78 -9.28 -11.74
C ALA A 120 22.25 -10.01 -10.48
N ALA A 121 21.59 -9.77 -9.35
CA ALA A 121 21.97 -10.33 -8.05
C ALA A 121 21.91 -11.88 -8.01
N ASP A 122 21.03 -12.51 -8.79
CA ASP A 122 20.86 -13.97 -8.81
C ASP A 122 20.74 -14.57 -10.21
N GLY A 123 20.83 -13.75 -11.26
CA GLY A 123 20.73 -14.17 -12.66
C GLY A 123 19.33 -14.61 -13.10
N LYS A 124 18.29 -14.47 -12.26
CA LYS A 124 16.93 -14.88 -12.60
C LYS A 124 16.29 -13.91 -13.58
N THR A 125 15.62 -14.46 -14.58
CA THR A 125 14.83 -13.67 -15.54
C THR A 125 13.37 -13.71 -15.20
N LEU A 126 12.79 -12.53 -14.95
CA LEU A 126 11.42 -12.33 -14.49
C LEU A 126 10.61 -11.55 -15.52
N TRP A 127 9.29 -11.73 -15.48
CA TRP A 127 8.34 -10.88 -16.17
C TRP A 127 7.63 -10.02 -15.13
N LEU A 128 7.86 -8.70 -15.18
CA LEU A 128 7.45 -7.75 -14.15
C LEU A 128 6.61 -6.61 -14.72
N PRO A 129 5.66 -6.04 -13.97
CA PRO A 129 4.95 -4.84 -14.36
C PRO A 129 5.93 -3.73 -14.74
N MET A 130 5.58 -2.94 -15.75
CA MET A 130 6.36 -1.76 -16.10
C MET A 130 6.33 -0.77 -14.94
N ASN A 131 7.52 -0.34 -14.50
CA ASN A 131 7.67 0.60 -13.39
C ASN A 131 8.95 1.42 -13.57
N ASP A 132 8.82 2.73 -13.56
CA ASP A 132 9.92 3.67 -13.69
C ASP A 132 10.46 4.20 -12.35
N GLY A 133 10.03 3.62 -11.22
CA GLY A 133 10.36 4.06 -9.86
C GLY A 133 9.38 5.09 -9.31
N THR A 134 8.28 5.37 -10.01
CA THR A 134 7.16 6.17 -9.51
C THR A 134 6.01 5.30 -9.00
N GLN A 135 5.12 5.88 -8.23
CA GLN A 135 3.97 5.20 -7.63
C GLN A 135 2.79 5.08 -8.59
N GLN A 136 3.03 4.55 -9.79
CA GLN A 136 1.96 4.36 -10.77
C GLN A 136 1.21 3.05 -10.51
N VAL A 137 -0.10 3.15 -10.37
CA VAL A 137 -0.99 1.99 -10.34
C VAL A 137 -1.35 1.58 -11.79
N MET A 138 -1.65 0.29 -12.01
CA MET A 138 -1.85 -0.27 -13.37
C MET A 138 -2.88 0.50 -14.22
N GLN A 139 -3.88 1.13 -13.60
CA GLN A 139 -4.93 1.88 -14.29
C GLN A 139 -4.40 3.12 -15.03
N ILE A 140 -3.28 3.66 -14.59
CA ILE A 140 -2.65 4.87 -15.14
C ILE A 140 -1.17 4.68 -15.46
N ALA A 141 -0.62 3.48 -15.27
CA ALA A 141 0.79 3.20 -15.56
C ALA A 141 1.07 3.35 -17.05
N GLU A 142 2.09 4.14 -17.38
CA GLU A 142 2.57 4.35 -18.73
C GLU A 142 2.85 3.02 -19.44
N GLY A 143 2.43 2.93 -20.72
CA GLY A 143 2.67 1.75 -21.55
C GLY A 143 1.64 0.62 -21.37
N ASN A 144 0.81 0.63 -20.34
CA ASN A 144 -0.32 -0.26 -20.23
C ASN A 144 -1.35 0.05 -21.33
N ILE A 145 -2.06 -0.98 -21.79
CA ILE A 145 -2.95 -0.87 -22.95
C ILE A 145 -4.40 -1.24 -22.58
N TYR A 146 -5.36 -0.58 -23.21
CA TYR A 146 -6.77 -0.76 -22.85
C TYR A 146 -7.73 -0.57 -24.03
N SER A 147 -8.98 -1.08 -23.87
CA SER A 147 -10.06 -0.96 -24.85
C SER A 147 -10.95 0.25 -24.55
N ASP A 148 -11.82 0.59 -25.51
CA ASP A 148 -13.00 1.39 -25.21
C ASP A 148 -13.95 0.66 -24.26
N VAL A 149 -14.82 1.43 -23.60
CA VAL A 149 -15.92 0.90 -22.79
C VAL A 149 -17.04 0.42 -23.70
N GLN A 150 -17.48 -0.82 -23.50
CA GLN A 150 -18.56 -1.42 -24.28
C GLN A 150 -19.73 -1.80 -23.38
N LYS A 151 -20.97 -1.40 -23.77
CA LYS A 151 -22.19 -1.85 -23.11
C LYS A 151 -22.48 -3.31 -23.49
N ILE A 152 -22.76 -4.15 -22.48
CA ILE A 152 -22.96 -5.59 -22.67
C ILE A 152 -24.20 -6.07 -21.91
N GLN A 153 -24.75 -7.21 -22.34
CA GLN A 153 -25.84 -7.90 -21.67
C GLN A 153 -25.35 -9.27 -21.16
N VAL A 154 -25.35 -9.47 -19.85
CA VAL A 154 -25.02 -10.73 -19.20
C VAL A 154 -26.28 -11.57 -18.98
N GLY A 155 -26.17 -12.91 -19.06
CA GLY A 155 -27.22 -13.88 -18.80
C GLY A 155 -27.80 -14.54 -20.05
N LYS A 156 -27.45 -14.06 -21.25
CA LYS A 156 -27.85 -14.66 -22.53
C LYS A 156 -26.77 -15.57 -23.14
N GLY A 157 -25.62 -15.72 -22.47
CA GLY A 157 -24.45 -16.38 -23.04
C GLY A 157 -23.82 -15.57 -24.19
N GLY A 158 -22.97 -16.24 -24.96
CA GLY A 158 -22.32 -15.66 -26.14
C GLY A 158 -20.95 -15.08 -25.84
N THR A 159 -20.30 -14.58 -26.90
CA THR A 159 -18.96 -14.00 -26.85
C THR A 159 -19.02 -12.50 -27.02
N VAL A 160 -18.48 -11.78 -26.04
CA VAL A 160 -18.26 -10.34 -26.10
C VAL A 160 -16.87 -10.10 -26.66
N LYS A 161 -16.78 -9.34 -27.77
CA LYS A 161 -15.51 -8.99 -28.41
C LYS A 161 -15.05 -7.61 -27.92
N LEU A 162 -13.86 -7.56 -27.33
CA LEU A 162 -13.21 -6.33 -26.89
C LEU A 162 -11.91 -6.14 -27.69
N ARG A 163 -11.72 -4.94 -28.27
CA ARG A 163 -10.51 -4.60 -29.01
C ARG A 163 -9.71 -3.56 -28.25
N ILE A 164 -8.48 -3.87 -27.90
CA ILE A 164 -7.52 -2.95 -27.28
C ILE A 164 -6.86 -2.12 -28.38
N THR A 165 -7.07 -0.81 -28.31
CA THR A 165 -6.62 0.16 -29.31
C THR A 165 -5.91 1.36 -28.68
N LYS A 166 -5.82 1.41 -27.35
CA LYS A 166 -5.27 2.56 -26.63
C LYS A 166 -4.10 2.16 -25.75
N THR A 167 -3.10 3.06 -25.67
CA THR A 167 -1.96 2.95 -24.76
C THR A 167 -2.05 4.11 -23.77
N ILE A 168 -1.76 3.84 -22.48
CA ILE A 168 -1.67 4.88 -21.46
C ILE A 168 -0.41 5.70 -21.73
N PRO A 169 -0.55 7.03 -21.94
CA PRO A 169 0.58 7.90 -22.20
C PRO A 169 1.43 8.14 -20.95
N PRO A 170 2.68 8.63 -21.10
CA PRO A 170 3.48 9.10 -19.98
C PRO A 170 2.74 10.13 -19.14
N THR A 171 2.81 9.97 -17.82
CA THR A 171 2.28 10.97 -16.89
C THR A 171 3.29 12.11 -16.75
N PRO A 172 2.93 13.36 -17.09
CA PRO A 172 3.83 14.50 -16.91
C PRO A 172 4.25 14.66 -15.45
N ARG A 173 5.54 14.77 -15.20
CA ARG A 173 6.03 15.03 -13.84
C ARG A 173 5.74 16.46 -13.45
N PRO A 174 5.28 16.68 -12.20
CA PRO A 174 5.09 18.03 -11.69
C PRO A 174 6.40 18.83 -11.73
N GLN A 175 6.32 20.11 -12.09
CA GLN A 175 7.47 21.00 -12.12
C GLN A 175 7.85 21.46 -10.71
N ASP A 176 9.09 21.89 -10.55
CA ASP A 176 9.55 22.59 -9.36
C ASP A 176 8.77 23.88 -9.14
N THR A 177 8.57 24.21 -7.88
CA THR A 177 7.99 25.48 -7.47
C THR A 177 9.01 26.27 -6.62
N GLU A 178 8.61 27.45 -6.14
CA GLU A 178 9.37 28.18 -5.13
C GLU A 178 9.65 27.29 -3.91
N TRP A 179 8.64 26.58 -3.42
CA TRP A 179 8.68 25.81 -2.18
C TRP A 179 9.11 24.36 -2.35
N VAL A 180 8.81 23.75 -3.48
CA VAL A 180 8.94 22.29 -3.68
C VAL A 180 9.95 22.02 -4.78
N LYS A 181 10.99 21.25 -4.45
CA LYS A 181 12.00 20.76 -5.40
C LYS A 181 11.88 19.26 -5.55
N ARG A 182 12.05 18.77 -6.79
CA ARG A 182 11.98 17.34 -7.12
C ARG A 182 13.34 16.87 -7.59
N VAL A 183 13.80 15.82 -6.97
CA VAL A 183 15.13 15.25 -7.23
C VAL A 183 14.98 13.80 -7.66
N ARG A 184 15.72 13.43 -8.70
CA ARG A 184 15.85 12.05 -9.14
C ARG A 184 17.28 11.59 -8.85
N ILE A 185 17.42 10.54 -8.03
CA ILE A 185 18.73 10.05 -7.58
C ILE A 185 18.88 8.60 -8.03
N GLN A 186 19.92 8.32 -8.80
CA GLN A 186 20.28 6.95 -9.15
C GLN A 186 20.97 6.29 -7.95
N SER A 187 20.48 5.13 -7.53
CA SER A 187 21.16 4.31 -6.55
C SER A 187 22.11 3.33 -7.24
N GLN A 188 23.38 3.32 -6.84
CA GLN A 188 24.37 2.37 -7.35
C GLN A 188 24.10 0.96 -6.81
N LYS A 189 23.72 0.86 -5.53
CA LYS A 189 23.39 -0.42 -4.87
C LYS A 189 22.21 -1.12 -5.55
N LEU A 190 21.13 -0.38 -5.81
CA LEU A 190 19.94 -0.91 -6.49
C LEU A 190 20.20 -1.19 -7.96
N THR A 191 21.02 -0.34 -8.63
CA THR A 191 21.46 -0.56 -10.01
C THR A 191 22.27 -1.85 -10.12
N ALA A 192 23.19 -2.11 -9.18
CA ALA A 192 23.95 -3.34 -9.15
C ALA A 192 23.07 -4.58 -8.91
N PHE A 193 22.09 -4.48 -8.01
CA PHE A 193 21.14 -5.57 -7.72
C PHE A 193 20.30 -5.94 -8.95
N TRP A 194 19.76 -4.94 -9.65
CA TRP A 194 18.86 -5.16 -10.79
C TRP A 194 19.60 -5.32 -12.12
N GLY A 195 20.88 -4.91 -12.23
CA GLY A 195 21.62 -4.89 -13.50
C GLY A 195 21.16 -3.83 -14.48
N ARG A 196 20.39 -2.84 -14.02
CA ARG A 196 19.86 -1.71 -14.80
C ARG A 196 19.74 -0.48 -13.91
N PRO A 197 19.77 0.74 -14.46
CA PRO A 197 19.60 1.95 -13.66
C PRO A 197 18.32 1.94 -12.84
N VAL A 198 18.43 2.12 -11.53
CA VAL A 198 17.30 2.25 -10.59
C VAL A 198 17.39 3.59 -9.90
N TYR A 199 16.26 4.27 -9.83
CA TYR A 199 16.17 5.62 -9.29
C TYR A 199 15.19 5.67 -8.12
N VAL A 200 15.51 6.52 -7.15
CA VAL A 200 14.58 6.97 -6.11
C VAL A 200 14.31 8.45 -6.36
N TYR A 201 13.04 8.83 -6.28
CA TYR A 201 12.64 10.22 -6.40
C TYR A 201 12.36 10.81 -5.03
N ALA A 202 12.75 12.08 -4.85
CA ALA A 202 12.53 12.82 -3.62
C ALA A 202 11.82 14.14 -3.92
N THR A 203 10.83 14.47 -3.08
CA THR A 203 10.19 15.77 -3.05
C THR A 203 10.67 16.50 -1.81
N VAL A 204 11.37 17.62 -2.00
CA VAL A 204 11.97 18.44 -0.94
C VAL A 204 11.16 19.72 -0.78
N LEU A 205 10.57 19.89 0.39
CA LEU A 205 9.88 21.13 0.79
C LEU A 205 10.88 22.06 1.49
N LEU A 206 11.04 23.26 0.94
CA LEU A 206 11.95 24.29 1.43
C LEU A 206 11.27 25.16 2.50
N PRO A 207 11.99 25.59 3.56
CA PRO A 207 11.47 26.57 4.50
C PRO A 207 11.40 27.97 3.91
N ARG A 208 10.58 28.83 4.51
CA ARG A 208 10.56 30.25 4.20
C ARG A 208 11.97 30.87 4.42
N GLY A 209 12.36 31.74 3.52
CA GLY A 209 13.67 32.42 3.57
C GLY A 209 14.86 31.54 3.21
N TYR A 210 14.62 30.34 2.68
CA TYR A 210 15.70 29.43 2.29
C TYR A 210 16.73 30.10 1.37
N ASN A 211 16.32 30.86 0.37
CA ASN A 211 17.22 31.51 -0.58
C ASN A 211 17.90 32.77 -0.01
N ASP A 212 17.31 33.39 1.02
CA ASP A 212 17.83 34.62 1.63
C ASP A 212 18.88 34.32 2.70
N HIS A 213 18.74 33.18 3.41
CA HIS A 213 19.64 32.75 4.49
C HIS A 213 20.61 31.67 4.01
N THR A 214 21.52 32.03 3.09
CA THR A 214 22.38 31.08 2.36
C THR A 214 23.40 30.33 3.22
N SER A 215 23.75 30.85 4.40
CA SER A 215 24.68 30.21 5.36
C SER A 215 24.00 29.25 6.33
N VAL A 216 22.67 29.30 6.45
CA VAL A 216 21.92 28.47 7.41
C VAL A 216 21.79 27.02 6.92
N ARG A 217 22.03 26.08 7.83
CA ARG A 217 21.70 24.67 7.65
C ARG A 217 20.50 24.30 8.50
N TYR A 218 19.69 23.40 8.00
CA TYR A 218 18.37 23.10 8.55
C TYR A 218 18.29 21.66 9.06
N PRO A 219 17.60 21.39 10.19
CA PRO A 219 17.18 20.05 10.53
C PRO A 219 16.22 19.55 9.45
N THR A 220 16.15 18.24 9.28
CA THR A 220 15.37 17.61 8.22
C THR A 220 14.45 16.55 8.78
N VAL A 221 13.18 16.62 8.38
CA VAL A 221 12.24 15.53 8.58
C VAL A 221 12.05 14.75 7.29
N TYR A 222 12.30 13.45 7.35
CA TYR A 222 12.07 12.50 6.27
C TYR A 222 10.71 11.86 6.51
N THR A 223 9.73 12.21 5.64
CA THR A 223 8.36 11.71 5.73
C THR A 223 8.23 10.50 4.83
N PHE A 224 7.98 9.33 5.42
CA PHE A 224 7.74 8.11 4.68
C PHE A 224 6.25 7.99 4.36
N GLY A 225 5.91 8.39 3.15
CA GLY A 225 4.57 8.44 2.60
C GLY A 225 4.63 8.83 1.14
N HIS A 226 3.47 8.83 0.48
CA HIS A 226 3.41 8.89 -0.98
C HIS A 226 3.08 10.27 -1.54
N ASN A 227 3.06 11.32 -0.71
CA ASN A 227 2.61 12.66 -1.10
C ASN A 227 3.69 13.72 -0.82
N ILE A 228 3.42 14.94 -1.27
CA ILE A 228 4.18 16.12 -0.81
C ILE A 228 4.15 16.14 0.72
N PRO A 229 5.28 16.39 1.40
CA PRO A 229 5.35 16.41 2.85
C PRO A 229 4.20 17.22 3.46
N PHE A 230 3.48 16.59 4.42
CA PHE A 230 2.37 17.20 5.16
C PHE A 230 1.22 17.73 4.28
N ASN A 231 1.04 17.19 3.07
CA ASN A 231 0.06 17.67 2.08
C ASN A 231 0.18 19.18 1.76
N PHE A 232 1.37 19.74 1.92
CA PHE A 232 1.65 21.16 1.73
C PHE A 232 1.11 21.68 0.40
N THR A 233 0.31 22.74 0.44
CA THR A 233 -0.14 23.45 -0.75
C THR A 233 -0.37 24.95 -0.46
N PRO A 234 0.20 25.86 -1.26
CA PRO A 234 -0.11 27.29 -1.20
C PRO A 234 -1.42 27.64 -1.92
N ASP A 235 -2.02 26.69 -2.63
CA ASP A 235 -3.25 26.88 -3.42
C ASP A 235 -4.50 26.63 -2.57
N SER A 236 -5.12 27.69 -2.07
CA SER A 236 -6.34 27.63 -1.28
C SER A 236 -7.54 27.11 -2.07
N THR A 237 -7.54 27.20 -3.41
CA THR A 237 -8.67 26.78 -4.25
C THR A 237 -8.82 25.27 -4.33
N ARG A 238 -7.76 24.53 -4.04
CA ARG A 238 -7.72 23.07 -4.01
C ARG A 238 -8.15 22.45 -2.68
N VAL A 239 -8.44 23.29 -1.68
CA VAL A 239 -8.66 22.82 -0.31
C VAL A 239 -10.03 23.23 0.18
N ARG A 240 -10.74 22.29 0.83
CA ARG A 240 -12.01 22.57 1.51
C ARG A 240 -11.74 22.70 3.03
N ASN A 241 -12.68 23.36 3.73
CA ASN A 241 -12.66 23.49 5.19
C ASN A 241 -11.41 24.16 5.76
N ILE A 242 -10.87 25.20 5.07
CA ILE A 242 -9.72 25.99 5.53
C ILE A 242 -10.01 26.56 6.92
N GLY A 243 -9.02 26.47 7.81
CA GLY A 243 -9.11 26.94 9.20
C GLY A 243 -9.80 25.97 10.15
N GLN A 244 -10.15 24.75 9.69
CA GLN A 244 -10.78 23.74 10.51
C GLN A 244 -9.87 22.52 10.69
N ILE A 245 -9.86 21.97 11.91
CA ILE A 245 -9.26 20.67 12.17
C ILE A 245 -10.22 19.58 11.67
N ASN A 246 -9.72 18.64 10.89
CA ASN A 246 -10.51 17.51 10.43
C ASN A 246 -10.93 16.65 11.64
N PRO A 247 -12.23 16.43 11.89
CA PRO A 247 -12.69 15.69 13.07
C PRO A 247 -12.33 14.20 13.06
N VAL A 248 -12.04 13.64 11.88
CA VAL A 248 -11.64 12.24 11.70
C VAL A 248 -10.13 12.08 11.90
N THR A 249 -9.34 12.88 11.19
CA THR A 249 -7.87 12.74 11.20
C THR A 249 -7.19 13.57 12.28
N GLY A 250 -7.81 14.60 12.84
CA GLY A 250 -7.19 15.49 13.83
C GLY A 250 -6.19 16.48 13.25
N VAL A 251 -6.07 16.60 11.93
CA VAL A 251 -5.10 17.49 11.29
C VAL A 251 -5.76 18.62 10.50
N GLU A 252 -5.01 19.67 10.29
CA GLU A 252 -5.36 20.81 9.45
C GLU A 252 -5.27 20.47 7.96
N THR A 253 -5.77 21.37 7.13
CA THR A 253 -5.61 21.27 5.67
C THR A 253 -4.17 21.56 5.25
N GLY A 254 -3.80 21.11 4.04
CA GLY A 254 -2.47 21.43 3.47
C GLY A 254 -2.23 22.93 3.28
N PHE A 255 -3.28 23.72 3.08
CA PHE A 255 -3.18 25.19 3.02
C PHE A 255 -3.01 25.81 4.42
N ASP A 256 -3.65 25.25 5.46
CA ASP A 256 -3.42 25.70 6.84
C ASP A 256 -2.01 25.35 7.31
N PHE A 257 -1.50 24.18 6.92
CA PHE A 257 -0.10 23.83 7.13
C PHE A 257 0.83 24.80 6.40
N TYR A 258 0.56 25.17 5.14
CA TYR A 258 1.30 26.19 4.41
C TYR A 258 1.36 27.50 5.20
N LYS A 259 0.23 28.01 5.70
CA LYS A 259 0.21 29.25 6.50
C LYS A 259 1.10 29.16 7.75
N ALA A 260 1.09 28.02 8.43
CA ALA A 260 1.98 27.78 9.56
C ALA A 260 3.46 27.73 9.11
N TRP A 261 3.76 26.98 8.05
CA TRP A 261 5.11 26.79 7.50
C TRP A 261 5.80 28.09 7.12
N VAL A 262 5.06 29.06 6.58
CA VAL A 262 5.59 30.37 6.16
C VAL A 262 5.53 31.44 7.26
N SER A 263 4.96 31.17 8.44
CA SER A 263 4.84 32.14 9.51
C SER A 263 6.18 32.44 10.19
N ASP A 264 6.30 33.62 10.82
CA ASP A 264 7.55 34.08 11.48
C ASP A 264 7.92 33.21 12.69
N THR A 265 6.94 32.59 13.35
CA THR A 265 7.13 31.81 14.59
C THR A 265 7.33 30.32 14.35
N PHE A 266 7.41 29.87 13.08
CA PHE A 266 7.53 28.46 12.75
C PHE A 266 9.00 28.04 12.61
N PRO A 267 9.43 26.88 13.16
CA PRO A 267 10.81 26.42 13.00
C PRO A 267 11.11 26.12 11.52
N ARG A 268 12.29 26.50 11.06
CA ARG A 268 12.71 26.28 9.67
C ARG A 268 13.29 24.88 9.53
N PHE A 269 12.56 24.01 8.82
CA PHE A 269 12.93 22.65 8.49
C PHE A 269 13.04 22.48 6.98
N LEU A 270 13.81 21.50 6.55
CA LEU A 270 13.58 20.84 5.28
C LEU A 270 12.68 19.61 5.54
N ALA A 271 11.68 19.39 4.71
CA ALA A 271 10.88 18.18 4.76
C ALA A 271 11.02 17.41 3.44
N VAL A 272 11.23 16.10 3.51
CA VAL A 272 11.50 15.26 2.34
C VAL A 272 10.55 14.07 2.33
N SER A 273 9.88 13.82 1.22
CA SER A 273 9.19 12.56 0.96
C SER A 273 9.82 11.83 -0.22
N PHE A 274 9.60 10.53 -0.30
CA PHE A 274 10.21 9.66 -1.29
C PHE A 274 9.17 8.96 -2.15
N GLU A 275 9.49 8.77 -3.44
CA GLU A 275 8.85 7.79 -4.32
C GLU A 275 9.89 6.70 -4.59
N GLN A 276 9.63 5.51 -4.11
CA GLN A 276 10.55 4.37 -4.13
C GLN A 276 9.81 3.07 -4.50
N ALA A 277 8.97 3.16 -5.52
CA ALA A 277 8.24 2.03 -6.03
C ALA A 277 9.18 0.92 -6.53
N THR A 278 8.74 -0.31 -6.35
CA THR A 278 9.41 -1.52 -6.82
C THR A 278 8.57 -2.19 -7.90
N PRO A 279 9.10 -3.17 -8.63
CA PRO A 279 8.30 -3.93 -9.60
C PRO A 279 7.12 -4.71 -8.98
N PHE A 280 7.11 -4.89 -7.66
CA PHE A 280 6.11 -5.67 -6.94
C PHE A 280 5.14 -4.83 -6.11
N PHE A 281 5.54 -3.60 -5.75
CA PHE A 281 4.73 -2.75 -4.89
C PHE A 281 5.06 -1.26 -5.07
N LEU A 282 4.10 -0.41 -4.72
CA LEU A 282 4.22 1.06 -4.80
C LEU A 282 5.31 1.65 -3.88
N ASP A 283 5.86 0.85 -2.98
CA ASP A 283 6.87 1.27 -2.01
C ASP A 283 7.85 0.13 -1.67
N SER A 284 9.09 0.44 -1.41
CA SER A 284 10.14 -0.52 -1.02
C SER A 284 10.18 -0.81 0.48
N TYR A 285 9.40 -0.09 1.29
CA TYR A 285 9.49 -0.07 2.76
C TYR A 285 10.85 0.37 3.31
N SER A 286 11.71 0.96 2.47
CA SER A 286 13.06 1.41 2.84
C SER A 286 13.86 0.35 3.60
N VAL A 287 13.71 -0.93 3.24
CA VAL A 287 14.37 -2.05 3.89
C VAL A 287 15.03 -2.96 2.86
N ASN A 288 16.13 -3.60 3.26
CA ASN A 288 16.78 -4.61 2.42
C ASN A 288 15.85 -5.81 2.24
N SER A 289 15.65 -6.25 1.01
CA SER A 289 14.71 -7.30 0.63
C SER A 289 15.31 -8.24 -0.39
N ALA A 290 14.98 -9.53 -0.29
CA ALA A 290 15.46 -10.54 -1.24
C ALA A 290 14.95 -10.28 -2.66
N SER A 291 13.72 -9.76 -2.81
CA SER A 291 13.11 -9.51 -4.12
C SER A 291 13.42 -8.13 -4.69
N ASN A 292 13.52 -7.10 -3.83
CA ASN A 292 13.63 -5.71 -4.27
C ASN A 292 15.06 -5.15 -4.21
N GLY A 293 15.95 -5.78 -3.42
CA GLY A 293 17.32 -5.34 -3.24
C GLY A 293 17.54 -4.51 -1.98
N PRO A 294 18.74 -3.92 -1.83
CA PRO A 294 19.18 -3.27 -0.59
C PRO A 294 18.64 -1.83 -0.45
N TYR A 295 17.31 -1.63 -0.42
CA TYR A 295 16.72 -0.30 -0.31
C TYR A 295 17.05 0.40 1.02
N GLY A 296 17.15 -0.33 2.14
CA GLY A 296 17.53 0.24 3.42
C GLY A 296 18.93 0.87 3.37
N ASP A 297 19.92 0.09 2.89
CA ASP A 297 21.28 0.58 2.73
C ASP A 297 21.36 1.72 1.70
N ALA A 298 20.63 1.61 0.58
CA ALA A 298 20.56 2.67 -0.42
C ALA A 298 20.04 3.97 0.17
N MET A 299 19.00 3.92 1.01
CA MET A 299 18.44 5.12 1.65
C MET A 299 19.46 5.82 2.55
N VAL A 300 20.15 5.07 3.43
CA VAL A 300 21.04 5.68 4.44
C VAL A 300 22.46 5.96 3.91
N GLU A 301 22.93 5.23 2.91
CA GLU A 301 24.29 5.39 2.40
C GLU A 301 24.40 6.20 1.10
N GLU A 302 23.32 6.28 0.30
CA GLU A 302 23.32 6.94 -1.00
C GLU A 302 22.29 8.07 -1.10
N ILE A 303 21.00 7.80 -0.90
CA ILE A 303 19.90 8.71 -1.21
C ILE A 303 19.88 9.92 -0.25
N ILE A 304 19.78 9.65 1.06
CA ILE A 304 19.76 10.73 2.06
C ILE A 304 21.07 11.53 2.03
N PRO A 305 22.27 10.93 2.02
CA PRO A 305 23.52 11.69 1.89
C PRO A 305 23.62 12.51 0.60
N SER A 306 23.04 12.04 -0.51
CA SER A 306 22.98 12.82 -1.77
C SER A 306 22.13 14.09 -1.61
N LEU A 307 20.96 13.98 -0.96
CA LEU A 307 20.10 15.13 -0.66
C LEU A 307 20.79 16.12 0.29
N GLU A 308 21.48 15.62 1.33
CA GLU A 308 22.21 16.47 2.28
C GLU A 308 23.35 17.26 1.63
N LYS A 309 23.94 16.75 0.55
CA LYS A 309 24.92 17.49 -0.26
C LYS A 309 24.28 18.53 -1.17
N GLN A 310 23.07 18.27 -1.69
CA GLN A 310 22.37 19.15 -2.62
C GLN A 310 21.65 20.29 -1.90
N PHE A 311 21.13 20.01 -0.69
CA PHE A 311 20.38 20.97 0.12
C PHE A 311 21.14 21.27 1.41
N ARG A 312 20.90 22.44 1.99
CA ARG A 312 21.56 22.86 3.23
C ARG A 312 20.97 22.14 4.46
N MET A 313 21.12 20.84 4.50
CA MET A 313 20.74 20.01 5.65
C MET A 313 21.88 19.95 6.66
N ILE A 314 21.55 19.87 7.96
CA ILE A 314 22.57 19.71 9.01
C ILE A 314 23.34 18.40 8.82
N GLY A 315 22.66 17.32 8.41
CA GLY A 315 23.29 16.04 8.07
C GLY A 315 23.92 15.32 9.26
N LYS A 316 23.49 15.64 10.47
CA LYS A 316 23.93 14.98 11.71
C LYS A 316 22.79 14.18 12.33
N PRO A 317 23.04 13.08 13.05
CA PRO A 317 21.98 12.23 13.61
C PRO A 317 20.90 13.00 14.36
N TYR A 318 21.27 13.88 15.29
CA TYR A 318 20.30 14.64 16.10
C TYR A 318 19.34 15.51 15.30
N ALA A 319 19.69 15.85 14.07
CA ALA A 319 18.90 16.70 13.17
C ALA A 319 18.25 15.94 12.01
N ARG A 320 18.39 14.61 11.94
CA ARG A 320 17.68 13.72 11.01
C ARG A 320 16.50 13.08 11.73
N LEU A 321 15.30 13.49 11.38
CA LEU A 321 14.08 12.97 11.97
C LEU A 321 13.30 12.15 10.93
N ALA A 322 12.67 11.06 11.38
CA ALA A 322 11.84 10.21 10.55
C ALA A 322 10.38 10.26 11.02
N GLU A 323 9.45 10.30 10.09
CA GLU A 323 8.02 10.30 10.37
C GLU A 323 7.28 9.53 9.28
N GLY A 324 6.20 8.85 9.64
CA GLY A 324 5.32 8.23 8.69
C GLY A 324 4.17 7.49 9.32
N ALA A 325 3.11 7.30 8.52
CA ALA A 325 1.90 6.59 8.91
C ALA A 325 1.74 5.31 8.08
N SER A 326 1.09 4.27 8.67
CA SER A 326 0.82 3.01 7.97
C SER A 326 2.12 2.35 7.47
N THR A 327 2.26 2.16 6.15
CA THR A 327 3.51 1.79 5.47
C THR A 327 4.69 2.65 5.95
N GLY A 328 4.52 3.96 5.99
CA GLY A 328 5.54 4.91 6.47
C GLY A 328 5.86 4.76 7.96
N GLY A 329 4.89 4.40 8.78
CA GLY A 329 5.09 4.13 10.19
C GLY A 329 5.98 2.90 10.41
N TRP A 330 5.76 1.83 9.66
CA TRP A 330 6.62 0.65 9.68
C TRP A 330 8.05 0.99 9.21
N GLN A 331 8.18 1.75 8.10
CA GLN A 331 9.48 2.21 7.58
C GLN A 331 10.25 3.03 8.62
N THR A 332 9.57 4.00 9.23
CA THR A 332 10.13 4.87 10.27
C THR A 332 10.70 4.05 11.44
N LEU A 333 9.94 3.07 11.93
CA LEU A 333 10.40 2.20 13.01
C LEU A 333 11.54 1.29 12.54
N ALA A 334 11.43 0.67 11.36
CA ALA A 334 12.45 -0.23 10.83
C ALA A 334 13.79 0.48 10.63
N LEU A 335 13.77 1.69 10.06
CA LEU A 335 14.98 2.49 9.88
C LEU A 335 15.60 2.89 11.22
N GLN A 336 14.78 3.32 12.20
CA GLN A 336 15.31 3.66 13.53
C GLN A 336 15.93 2.46 14.26
N LEU A 337 15.35 1.27 14.11
CA LEU A 337 15.87 0.05 14.77
C LEU A 337 17.10 -0.51 14.05
N LYS A 338 17.08 -0.54 12.71
CA LYS A 338 18.16 -1.16 11.91
C LYS A 338 19.36 -0.23 11.72
N TYR A 339 19.13 1.08 11.71
CA TYR A 339 20.17 2.12 11.55
C TYR A 339 20.14 3.08 12.75
N SER A 340 20.28 2.52 13.95
CA SER A 340 20.03 3.17 15.25
C SER A 340 20.81 4.46 15.48
N ASP A 341 21.98 4.62 14.86
CA ASP A 341 22.85 5.77 15.01
C ASP A 341 22.66 6.81 13.89
N PHE A 342 21.79 6.54 12.89
CA PHE A 342 21.60 7.42 11.74
C PHE A 342 20.54 8.50 11.97
N PHE A 343 19.38 8.12 12.56
CA PHE A 343 18.29 9.04 12.88
C PHE A 343 18.30 9.45 14.36
N GLY A 344 17.89 10.69 14.64
CA GLY A 344 17.80 11.25 15.98
C GLY A 344 16.40 11.19 16.61
N GLY A 345 15.37 10.88 15.83
CA GLY A 345 14.00 10.74 16.30
C GLY A 345 13.08 10.08 15.27
N ALA A 346 12.09 9.32 15.73
CA ALA A 346 11.16 8.56 14.94
C ALA A 346 9.72 8.73 15.44
N TRP A 347 8.85 9.32 14.63
CA TRP A 347 7.42 9.47 14.88
C TRP A 347 6.67 8.41 14.09
N VAL A 348 6.26 7.36 14.81
CA VAL A 348 5.66 6.14 14.26
C VAL A 348 4.14 6.24 14.39
N LEU A 349 3.45 6.53 13.31
CA LEU A 349 2.01 6.73 13.30
C LEU A 349 1.33 5.49 12.72
N GLN A 350 0.40 4.90 13.48
CA GLN A 350 -0.38 3.70 13.12
C GLN A 350 0.33 2.77 12.12
N PRO A 351 1.49 2.21 12.50
CA PRO A 351 2.35 1.46 11.59
C PRO A 351 1.67 0.19 11.08
N ASP A 352 2.02 -0.23 9.88
CA ASP A 352 1.73 -1.59 9.39
C ASP A 352 2.22 -2.63 10.41
N PRO A 353 1.83 -3.92 10.32
CA PRO A 353 2.08 -4.88 11.40
C PRO A 353 3.55 -4.92 11.85
N ILE A 354 3.83 -4.50 13.08
CA ILE A 354 5.16 -4.50 13.70
C ILE A 354 5.40 -5.69 14.65
N ASP A 355 4.37 -6.50 14.89
CA ASP A 355 4.44 -7.82 15.53
C ASP A 355 3.62 -8.81 14.69
N PHE A 356 4.24 -9.81 14.10
CA PHE A 356 3.60 -10.73 13.17
C PHE A 356 2.73 -11.81 13.84
N ARG A 357 2.64 -11.83 15.18
CA ARG A 357 1.53 -12.48 15.90
C ARG A 357 0.22 -11.69 15.82
N ARG A 358 0.30 -10.48 15.27
CA ARG A 358 -0.80 -9.60 14.87
C ARG A 358 -0.51 -9.02 13.49
N TYR A 359 -0.33 -9.93 12.52
CA TYR A 359 -0.28 -9.57 11.10
C TYR A 359 -1.70 -9.21 10.67
N GLN A 360 -2.16 -8.02 11.08
CA GLN A 360 -3.54 -7.66 11.35
C GLN A 360 -4.17 -8.60 12.40
N LEU A 361 -5.08 -9.49 12.02
CA LEU A 361 -5.72 -10.47 12.93
C LEU A 361 -5.13 -11.89 12.82
N VAL A 362 -4.12 -12.10 12.01
CA VAL A 362 -3.48 -13.41 11.81
C VAL A 362 -2.25 -13.52 12.68
N ASP A 363 -2.13 -14.58 13.46
CA ASP A 363 -0.85 -15.02 13.99
C ASP A 363 -0.18 -15.93 12.96
N ILE A 364 0.74 -15.38 12.16
CA ILE A 364 1.36 -16.14 11.07
C ILE A 364 2.26 -17.28 11.55
N TYR A 365 2.54 -17.35 12.86
CA TYR A 365 3.38 -18.40 13.46
C TYR A 365 2.58 -19.58 14.01
N THR A 366 1.31 -19.38 14.36
CA THR A 366 0.50 -20.42 15.01
C THR A 366 -0.77 -20.76 14.23
N ASP A 367 -1.39 -19.81 13.56
CA ASP A 367 -2.58 -20.05 12.75
C ASP A 367 -2.26 -20.93 11.53
N THR A 368 -3.17 -21.83 11.17
CA THR A 368 -3.05 -22.68 9.98
C THR A 368 -3.66 -22.05 8.74
N ASN A 369 -4.59 -21.12 8.94
CA ASN A 369 -5.35 -20.48 7.86
C ASN A 369 -5.48 -18.97 8.10
N ALA A 370 -5.20 -18.18 7.06
CA ALA A 370 -5.30 -16.73 7.12
C ALA A 370 -6.76 -16.23 7.05
N PHE A 371 -7.65 -16.95 6.36
CA PHE A 371 -9.00 -16.46 6.04
C PHE A 371 -10.02 -16.71 7.15
N VAL A 372 -9.85 -17.78 7.92
CA VAL A 372 -10.78 -18.17 8.95
C VAL A 372 -10.10 -18.20 10.32
N MET A 373 -10.88 -17.85 11.34
CA MET A 373 -10.41 -17.99 12.72
C MET A 373 -10.40 -19.47 13.13
N PRO A 374 -9.43 -19.89 13.95
CA PRO A 374 -9.45 -21.25 14.51
C PRO A 374 -10.77 -21.51 15.22
N ASN A 375 -11.44 -22.60 14.87
CA ASN A 375 -12.71 -22.99 15.45
C ASN A 375 -12.83 -24.51 15.50
N THR A 376 -13.35 -25.04 16.59
CA THR A 376 -13.66 -26.46 16.78
C THR A 376 -15.12 -26.78 16.46
N GLN A 377 -15.93 -25.79 16.11
CA GLN A 377 -17.33 -25.92 15.79
C GLN A 377 -17.55 -26.09 14.27
N LEU A 378 -18.77 -26.39 13.86
CA LEU A 378 -19.13 -26.55 12.45
C LEU A 378 -19.15 -25.23 11.67
N THR A 379 -19.37 -24.12 12.36
CA THR A 379 -19.37 -22.78 11.75
C THR A 379 -17.98 -22.16 11.79
N THR A 380 -17.55 -21.57 10.68
CA THR A 380 -16.30 -20.83 10.60
C THR A 380 -16.58 -19.32 10.57
N THR A 381 -15.72 -18.55 11.23
CA THR A 381 -15.78 -17.08 11.19
C THR A 381 -14.66 -16.58 10.28
N GLU A 382 -15.02 -15.84 9.22
CA GLU A 382 -14.03 -15.20 8.36
C GLU A 382 -13.33 -14.07 9.09
N ARG A 383 -12.01 -13.94 8.85
CA ARG A 383 -11.24 -12.82 9.36
C ARG A 383 -11.53 -11.57 8.53
N PRO A 384 -11.88 -10.45 9.18
CA PRO A 384 -11.95 -9.17 8.52
C PRO A 384 -10.54 -8.70 8.10
N PHE A 385 -10.46 -8.02 6.95
CA PHE A 385 -9.29 -7.25 6.54
C PHE A 385 -9.43 -5.81 7.00
N ARG A 386 -10.61 -5.23 6.82
CA ARG A 386 -10.91 -3.85 7.20
C ARG A 386 -12.27 -3.75 7.89
N ARG A 387 -12.35 -2.84 8.88
CA ARG A 387 -13.58 -2.48 9.61
C ARG A 387 -13.85 -0.98 9.54
N THR A 388 -15.07 -0.57 9.91
CA THR A 388 -15.36 0.81 10.30
C THR A 388 -14.91 1.05 11.75
N VAL A 389 -14.89 2.30 12.19
CA VAL A 389 -14.57 2.62 13.59
C VAL A 389 -15.61 2.07 14.57
N GLU A 390 -16.82 1.80 14.13
CA GLU A 390 -17.88 1.12 14.91
C GLU A 390 -17.67 -0.40 14.96
N GLY A 391 -16.67 -0.94 14.25
CA GLY A 391 -16.32 -2.35 14.24
C GLY A 391 -16.99 -3.18 13.14
N GLN A 392 -17.75 -2.58 12.25
CA GLN A 392 -18.43 -3.30 11.16
C GLN A 392 -17.41 -3.74 10.09
N LEU A 393 -17.50 -5.00 9.67
CA LEU A 393 -16.70 -5.54 8.57
C LEU A 393 -17.02 -4.81 7.25
N THR A 394 -16.00 -4.31 6.58
CA THR A 394 -16.13 -3.73 5.23
C THR A 394 -15.74 -4.74 4.16
N TRP A 395 -14.64 -5.47 4.31
CA TRP A 395 -14.29 -6.66 3.51
C TRP A 395 -13.37 -7.60 4.29
N SER A 396 -13.43 -8.89 3.92
CA SER A 396 -12.65 -9.94 4.57
C SER A 396 -11.25 -10.07 3.98
N LEU A 397 -10.36 -10.74 4.72
CA LEU A 397 -9.01 -11.05 4.26
C LEU A 397 -9.03 -11.97 3.02
N ARG A 398 -10.00 -12.89 2.94
CA ARG A 398 -10.24 -13.71 1.74
C ARG A 398 -10.56 -12.83 0.53
N GLN A 399 -11.47 -11.88 0.67
CA GLN A 399 -11.82 -10.97 -0.42
C GLN A 399 -10.62 -10.16 -0.88
N MET A 400 -9.81 -9.62 0.05
CA MET A 400 -8.60 -8.87 -0.30
C MET A 400 -7.58 -9.76 -1.02
N SER A 401 -7.33 -10.98 -0.52
CA SER A 401 -6.41 -11.93 -1.17
C SER A 401 -6.85 -12.31 -2.58
N LEU A 402 -8.14 -12.59 -2.79
CA LEU A 402 -8.68 -12.90 -4.11
C LEU A 402 -8.64 -11.71 -5.07
N PHE A 403 -8.91 -10.50 -4.56
CA PHE A 403 -8.79 -9.27 -5.33
C PHE A 403 -7.36 -9.08 -5.84
N GLU A 404 -6.38 -9.19 -4.95
CA GLU A 404 -4.97 -9.04 -5.32
C GLU A 404 -4.51 -10.12 -6.31
N GLU A 405 -4.92 -11.38 -6.11
CA GLU A 405 -4.58 -12.47 -7.04
C GLU A 405 -5.25 -12.29 -8.42
N ALA A 406 -6.45 -11.68 -8.46
CA ALA A 406 -7.07 -11.32 -9.73
C ALA A 406 -6.28 -10.23 -10.47
N LEU A 407 -5.69 -9.28 -9.75
CA LEU A 407 -4.87 -8.22 -10.35
C LEU A 407 -3.49 -8.70 -10.80
N GLY A 408 -2.86 -9.64 -10.06
CA GLY A 408 -1.54 -10.12 -10.45
C GLY A 408 -1.12 -11.40 -9.72
N THR A 409 -0.89 -12.48 -10.46
CA THR A 409 -0.30 -13.71 -9.94
C THR A 409 1.18 -13.54 -9.60
N LYS A 410 1.79 -14.48 -8.88
CA LYS A 410 3.21 -14.45 -8.50
C LYS A 410 3.60 -13.15 -7.76
N VAL A 411 2.71 -12.68 -6.87
CA VAL A 411 2.95 -11.51 -6.00
C VAL A 411 3.16 -10.21 -6.81
N ARG A 412 2.46 -10.04 -7.95
CA ARG A 412 2.60 -8.89 -8.85
C ARG A 412 1.36 -7.99 -8.89
N SER A 413 0.49 -8.04 -7.88
CA SER A 413 -0.74 -7.23 -7.88
C SER A 413 -0.49 -5.74 -7.66
N ASN A 414 0.67 -5.38 -7.14
CA ASN A 414 1.01 -4.02 -6.70
C ASN A 414 0.10 -3.49 -5.56
N TYR A 415 -0.49 -4.40 -4.76
CA TYR A 415 -1.34 -4.08 -3.60
C TYR A 415 -0.71 -4.55 -2.28
N GLN A 416 -1.35 -4.23 -1.17
CA GLN A 416 -0.77 -4.25 0.18
C GLN A 416 -0.29 -5.63 0.65
N LEU A 417 -1.11 -6.69 0.50
CA LEU A 417 -0.74 -8.03 1.01
C LEU A 417 0.41 -8.62 0.20
N THR A 418 0.34 -8.53 -1.14
CA THR A 418 1.41 -8.98 -2.02
C THR A 418 2.65 -8.09 -1.88
N GLY A 419 2.47 -6.79 -1.59
CA GLY A 419 3.56 -5.87 -1.27
C GLY A 419 4.34 -6.34 -0.04
N TRP A 420 3.66 -6.70 1.05
CA TRP A 420 4.31 -7.25 2.24
C TRP A 420 5.05 -8.57 1.96
N GLU A 421 4.45 -9.47 1.17
CA GLU A 421 5.10 -10.72 0.76
C GLU A 421 6.35 -10.47 -0.09
N ALA A 422 6.29 -9.52 -1.01
CA ALA A 422 7.43 -9.15 -1.83
C ALA A 422 8.57 -8.53 -1.02
N ILE A 423 8.25 -7.76 0.01
CA ILE A 423 9.26 -7.06 0.81
C ILE A 423 9.84 -7.99 1.88
N TYR A 424 8.99 -8.76 2.57
CA TYR A 424 9.40 -9.54 3.73
C TYR A 424 9.70 -11.01 3.41
N GLY A 425 9.19 -11.54 2.29
CA GLY A 425 9.24 -12.95 1.96
C GLY A 425 10.54 -13.40 1.28
N PRO A 426 10.82 -14.73 1.29
CA PRO A 426 11.87 -15.32 0.47
C PRO A 426 11.46 -15.38 -1.00
N LEU A 427 12.40 -15.76 -1.84
CA LEU A 427 12.14 -16.05 -3.24
C LEU A 427 11.75 -17.52 -3.44
N ASP A 428 10.93 -17.77 -4.46
CA ASP A 428 10.69 -19.12 -4.98
C ASP A 428 11.82 -19.57 -5.94
N ALA A 429 11.69 -20.77 -6.49
CA ALA A 429 12.70 -21.33 -7.40
C ALA A 429 12.82 -20.54 -8.72
N GLU A 430 11.78 -19.83 -9.14
CA GLU A 430 11.78 -19.00 -10.34
C GLU A 430 12.34 -17.60 -10.08
N GLY A 431 12.49 -17.20 -8.82
CA GLY A 431 12.99 -15.89 -8.40
C GLY A 431 11.89 -14.86 -8.10
N TYR A 432 10.62 -15.25 -8.08
CA TYR A 432 9.52 -14.42 -7.60
C TYR A 432 9.40 -14.48 -6.07
N PRO A 433 8.79 -13.45 -5.43
CA PRO A 433 8.48 -13.53 -4.01
C PRO A 433 7.53 -14.71 -3.73
N LYS A 434 7.80 -15.43 -2.65
CA LYS A 434 6.97 -16.56 -2.24
C LYS A 434 5.80 -16.06 -1.38
N PRO A 435 4.53 -16.39 -1.72
CA PRO A 435 3.39 -15.92 -0.96
C PRO A 435 3.38 -16.51 0.46
N LEU A 436 2.95 -15.72 1.44
CA LEU A 436 2.84 -16.15 2.84
C LEU A 436 1.70 -17.17 3.04
N TRP A 437 0.65 -17.08 2.23
CA TRP A 437 -0.44 -18.07 2.21
C TRP A 437 -0.94 -18.30 0.79
N ASN A 438 -1.53 -19.44 0.58
CA ASN A 438 -2.23 -19.75 -0.67
C ASN A 438 -3.40 -18.78 -0.84
N LYS A 439 -3.42 -18.01 -1.93
CA LYS A 439 -4.38 -16.92 -2.16
C LYS A 439 -5.83 -17.39 -2.34
N LEU A 440 -6.04 -18.67 -2.68
CA LEU A 440 -7.38 -19.25 -2.87
C LEU A 440 -7.90 -19.95 -1.60
N THR A 441 -7.02 -20.60 -0.84
CA THR A 441 -7.41 -21.42 0.31
C THR A 441 -7.11 -20.77 1.67
N GLY A 442 -6.21 -19.81 1.73
CA GLY A 442 -5.75 -19.16 2.95
C GLY A 442 -4.74 -19.99 3.77
N THR A 443 -4.32 -21.17 3.29
CA THR A 443 -3.34 -22.01 3.99
C THR A 443 -2.00 -21.31 4.12
N ILE A 444 -1.53 -21.12 5.36
CA ILE A 444 -0.30 -20.38 5.67
C ILE A 444 0.93 -21.27 5.42
N ASP A 445 1.92 -20.72 4.69
CA ASP A 445 3.25 -21.31 4.54
C ASP A 445 4.14 -20.90 5.72
N ARG A 446 4.33 -21.83 6.64
CA ARG A 446 5.13 -21.62 7.85
C ARG A 446 6.60 -21.34 7.55
N SER A 447 7.12 -21.83 6.43
CA SER A 447 8.50 -21.57 6.03
C SER A 447 8.71 -20.09 5.68
N VAL A 448 7.72 -19.45 5.05
CA VAL A 448 7.74 -18.02 4.74
C VAL A 448 7.63 -17.19 6.02
N ALA A 449 6.71 -17.55 6.92
CA ALA A 449 6.55 -16.87 8.22
C ALA A 449 7.85 -16.90 9.05
N ASN A 450 8.50 -18.07 9.12
CA ASN A 450 9.78 -18.21 9.84
C ASN A 450 10.90 -17.39 9.16
N TYR A 451 10.98 -17.40 7.83
CA TYR A 451 11.93 -16.55 7.11
C TYR A 451 11.76 -15.07 7.46
N MET A 452 10.51 -14.56 7.46
CA MET A 452 10.22 -13.17 7.82
C MET A 452 10.70 -12.84 9.23
N LYS A 453 10.48 -13.74 10.19
CA LYS A 453 10.94 -13.60 11.57
C LYS A 453 12.47 -13.58 11.70
N GLU A 454 13.12 -14.54 11.06
CA GLU A 454 14.57 -14.73 11.16
C GLU A 454 15.35 -13.58 10.51
N ASN A 455 14.83 -13.02 9.42
CA ASN A 455 15.42 -11.90 8.70
C ASN A 455 15.02 -10.52 9.27
N GLY A 456 14.28 -10.48 10.40
CA GLY A 456 14.02 -9.28 11.16
C GLY A 456 13.01 -8.33 10.51
N TYR A 457 12.02 -8.87 9.80
CA TYR A 457 10.87 -8.11 9.30
C TYR A 457 9.76 -8.00 10.35
N ASP A 458 9.65 -8.95 11.28
CA ASP A 458 8.90 -8.78 12.53
C ASP A 458 9.70 -7.85 13.44
N LEU A 459 9.34 -6.56 13.47
CA LEU A 459 10.12 -5.53 14.17
C LEU A 459 10.08 -5.71 15.69
N ARG A 460 9.02 -6.28 16.23
CA ARG A 460 8.96 -6.60 17.67
C ARG A 460 9.92 -7.73 18.01
N GLU A 461 9.98 -8.79 17.23
CA GLU A 461 10.94 -9.88 17.42
C GLU A 461 12.38 -9.40 17.23
N TYR A 462 12.61 -8.56 16.20
CA TYR A 462 13.92 -7.95 15.97
C TYR A 462 14.36 -7.08 17.16
N ALA A 463 13.48 -6.20 17.63
CA ALA A 463 13.75 -5.36 18.79
C ALA A 463 14.03 -6.21 20.04
N GLN A 464 13.20 -7.21 20.31
CA GLN A 464 13.35 -8.06 21.49
C GLN A 464 14.71 -8.80 21.51
N ARG A 465 15.12 -9.35 20.38
CA ARG A 465 16.41 -10.06 20.28
C ARG A 465 17.63 -9.14 20.46
N ASN A 466 17.50 -7.88 20.11
CA ASN A 466 18.61 -6.93 20.08
C ASN A 466 18.49 -5.81 21.16
N TRP A 467 17.49 -5.85 22.03
CA TRP A 467 17.14 -4.72 22.89
C TRP A 467 18.23 -4.31 23.87
N ALA A 468 19.04 -5.25 24.33
CA ALA A 468 20.16 -4.96 25.23
C ALA A 468 21.14 -3.91 24.65
N THR A 469 21.30 -3.91 23.31
CA THR A 469 22.17 -2.96 22.61
C THR A 469 21.39 -1.80 21.96
N LEU A 470 20.16 -2.05 21.52
CA LEU A 470 19.31 -1.06 20.85
C LEU A 470 18.61 -0.13 21.86
N GLY A 471 18.08 -0.67 22.97
CA GLY A 471 17.28 0.09 23.94
C GLY A 471 17.93 1.40 24.38
N PRO A 472 19.18 1.39 24.86
CA PRO A 472 19.89 2.61 25.24
C PRO A 472 20.04 3.64 24.10
N LYS A 473 20.11 3.19 22.84
CA LYS A 473 20.32 4.03 21.66
C LYS A 473 19.03 4.62 21.10
N VAL A 474 17.91 3.88 21.18
CA VAL A 474 16.70 4.23 20.44
C VAL A 474 15.49 4.59 21.30
N ALA A 475 15.42 4.13 22.56
CA ALA A 475 14.22 4.32 23.37
C ALA A 475 13.81 5.80 23.52
N HIS A 476 14.76 6.70 23.67
CA HIS A 476 14.52 8.15 23.79
C HIS A 476 14.17 8.85 22.47
N LYS A 477 14.23 8.12 21.36
CA LYS A 477 13.97 8.62 20.00
C LYS A 477 12.59 8.21 19.48
N LEU A 478 11.92 7.25 20.12
CA LEU A 478 10.68 6.64 19.62
C LEU A 478 9.45 7.36 20.15
N HIS A 479 8.49 7.65 19.26
CA HIS A 479 7.19 8.24 19.56
C HIS A 479 6.11 7.49 18.80
N PHE A 480 5.16 6.85 19.49
CA PHE A 480 4.11 6.05 18.88
C PHE A 480 2.74 6.71 18.96
N PHE A 481 1.98 6.61 17.86
CA PHE A 481 0.60 7.08 17.78
C PHE A 481 -0.27 6.00 17.11
N SER A 482 -1.48 5.77 17.63
CA SER A 482 -2.41 4.81 17.05
C SER A 482 -3.84 5.12 17.46
N GLY A 483 -4.79 4.99 16.54
CA GLY A 483 -6.22 4.97 16.86
C GLY A 483 -6.58 3.65 17.55
N ASP A 484 -7.45 3.68 18.56
CA ASP A 484 -7.90 2.47 19.29
C ASP A 484 -8.84 1.58 18.46
N MET A 485 -9.44 2.16 17.41
CA MET A 485 -10.28 1.46 16.43
C MET A 485 -9.67 1.53 15.03
N ASP A 486 -8.36 1.33 14.94
CA ASP A 486 -7.67 1.27 13.65
C ASP A 486 -8.41 0.37 12.66
N ASP A 487 -8.68 0.89 11.47
CA ASP A 487 -9.52 0.26 10.44
C ASP A 487 -8.98 -1.12 10.01
N PHE A 488 -7.65 -1.29 10.07
CA PHE A 488 -6.92 -2.49 9.65
C PHE A 488 -6.41 -3.33 10.82
N TYR A 489 -6.87 -3.04 12.06
CA TYR A 489 -6.46 -3.75 13.29
C TYR A 489 -4.99 -3.58 13.66
N LEU A 490 -4.27 -2.60 13.10
CA LEU A 490 -2.83 -2.40 13.28
C LEU A 490 -2.47 -1.99 14.71
N ASN A 491 -3.41 -1.34 15.42
CA ASN A 491 -3.28 -1.04 16.84
C ASN A 491 -2.93 -2.27 17.70
N LEU A 492 -3.35 -3.47 17.30
CA LEU A 492 -3.08 -4.70 18.06
C LEU A 492 -1.59 -5.07 18.08
N ALA A 493 -0.88 -4.84 16.98
CA ALA A 493 0.57 -5.03 16.93
C ALA A 493 1.30 -3.95 17.76
N VAL A 494 0.79 -2.70 17.77
CA VAL A 494 1.33 -1.61 18.58
C VAL A 494 1.19 -1.91 20.07
N TYR A 495 0.05 -2.41 20.54
CA TYR A 495 -0.14 -2.83 21.94
C TYR A 495 0.88 -3.89 22.36
N ARG A 496 1.13 -4.90 21.53
CA ARG A 496 2.12 -5.93 21.82
C ARG A 496 3.56 -5.39 21.82
N PHE A 497 3.84 -4.40 20.99
CA PHE A 497 5.15 -3.75 20.99
C PHE A 497 5.30 -2.89 22.26
N GLU A 498 4.25 -2.18 22.70
CA GLU A 498 4.23 -1.45 23.96
C GLU A 498 4.44 -2.39 25.16
N ASP A 499 3.70 -3.49 25.25
CA ASP A 499 3.85 -4.48 26.34
C ASP A 499 5.30 -4.96 26.45
N PHE A 500 5.94 -5.24 25.32
CA PHE A 500 7.36 -5.59 25.28
C PHE A 500 8.23 -4.45 25.84
N LEU A 501 8.06 -3.23 25.36
CA LEU A 501 8.86 -2.09 25.81
C LEU A 501 8.66 -1.81 27.31
N ARG A 502 7.42 -1.85 27.80
CA ARG A 502 7.10 -1.67 29.23
C ARG A 502 7.78 -2.71 30.14
N SER A 503 8.12 -3.88 29.62
CA SER A 503 8.85 -4.92 30.34
C SER A 503 10.37 -4.66 30.45
N THR A 504 10.89 -3.62 29.75
CA THR A 504 12.32 -3.32 29.68
C THR A 504 12.66 -2.01 30.42
N PRO A 505 13.85 -1.84 31.01
CA PRO A 505 14.22 -0.61 31.70
C PRO A 505 14.18 0.63 30.79
N ASP A 506 14.77 0.56 29.61
CA ASP A 506 14.86 1.69 28.69
C ASP A 506 13.52 2.01 28.02
N GLY A 507 12.73 0.97 27.67
CA GLY A 507 11.47 1.11 26.97
C GLY A 507 10.31 1.66 27.81
N LYS A 508 10.39 1.60 29.13
CA LYS A 508 9.31 2.06 30.04
C LYS A 508 8.84 3.49 29.80
N ARG A 509 9.73 4.37 29.32
CA ARG A 509 9.48 5.79 29.10
C ARG A 509 9.11 6.14 27.67
N VAL A 510 9.12 5.18 26.75
CA VAL A 510 8.72 5.44 25.36
C VAL A 510 7.27 5.93 25.33
N PRO A 511 6.98 7.10 24.75
CA PRO A 511 5.62 7.61 24.68
C PRO A 511 4.77 6.85 23.67
N PHE A 512 3.60 6.39 24.10
CA PHE A 512 2.52 5.87 23.28
C PHE A 512 1.29 6.73 23.46
N THR A 513 0.75 7.25 22.37
CA THR A 513 -0.45 8.10 22.37
C THR A 513 -1.55 7.41 21.56
N TYR A 514 -2.67 7.12 22.25
CA TYR A 514 -3.80 6.44 21.63
C TYR A 514 -4.97 7.40 21.44
N GLY A 515 -5.50 7.42 20.23
CA GLY A 515 -6.75 8.10 19.91
C GLY A 515 -7.96 7.38 20.49
N ARG A 516 -8.67 8.00 21.43
CA ARG A 516 -9.82 7.43 22.11
C ARG A 516 -10.92 8.47 22.29
N PRO A 517 -12.22 8.07 22.28
CA PRO A 517 -12.72 6.77 21.80
C PRO A 517 -12.81 6.73 20.26
N MET A 518 -12.84 5.53 19.70
CA MET A 518 -13.24 5.22 18.33
C MET A 518 -12.47 6.03 17.26
N LYS A 519 -11.15 6.15 17.42
CA LYS A 519 -10.29 6.77 16.39
C LYS A 519 -9.73 5.70 15.45
N GLY A 520 -9.90 5.92 14.15
CA GLY A 520 -9.50 5.01 13.09
C GLY A 520 -8.05 5.19 12.64
N HIS A 521 -7.73 4.54 11.54
CA HIS A 521 -6.39 4.46 10.95
C HIS A 521 -5.76 5.82 10.60
N SER A 522 -6.56 6.78 10.17
CA SER A 522 -6.05 8.10 9.74
C SER A 522 -5.94 9.13 10.87
N TRP A 523 -6.11 8.73 12.14
CA TRP A 523 -6.10 9.67 13.24
C TRP A 523 -4.69 10.10 13.65
N HIS A 524 -4.53 11.39 13.95
CA HIS A 524 -3.34 11.99 14.50
C HIS A 524 -3.64 12.72 15.81
N ALA A 525 -2.74 12.62 16.77
CA ALA A 525 -2.90 13.27 18.07
C ALA A 525 -2.79 14.79 18.00
N VAL A 526 -2.06 15.30 17.03
CA VAL A 526 -1.75 16.72 16.83
C VAL A 526 -1.79 17.04 15.34
N THR A 527 -1.90 18.33 15.01
CA THR A 527 -1.77 18.81 13.63
C THR A 527 -0.35 18.61 13.10
N TRP A 528 -0.17 18.62 11.80
CA TRP A 528 1.16 18.57 11.18
C TRP A 528 2.06 19.73 11.64
N ALA A 529 1.48 20.93 11.74
CA ALA A 529 2.21 22.10 12.23
C ALA A 529 2.70 21.90 13.67
N GLU A 530 1.89 21.36 14.55
CA GLU A 530 2.29 21.07 15.92
C GLU A 530 3.31 19.94 16.00
N LEU A 531 3.17 18.90 15.16
CA LEU A 531 4.15 17.81 15.07
C LEU A 531 5.55 18.34 14.73
N VAL A 532 5.65 19.24 13.72
CA VAL A 532 6.94 19.84 13.36
C VAL A 532 7.50 20.74 14.47
N ARG A 533 6.65 21.45 15.24
CA ARG A 533 7.11 22.19 16.44
C ARG A 533 7.69 21.26 17.51
N GLN A 534 7.04 20.13 17.76
CA GLN A 534 7.54 19.10 18.69
C GLN A 534 8.88 18.52 18.20
N MET A 535 9.01 18.27 16.90
CA MET A 535 10.27 17.87 16.27
C MET A 535 11.36 18.92 16.48
N GLY A 536 11.03 20.21 16.31
CA GLY A 536 11.96 21.32 16.57
C GLY A 536 12.43 21.39 18.02
N ALA A 537 11.53 21.15 18.96
CA ALA A 537 11.88 21.06 20.39
C ALA A 537 12.79 19.86 20.67
N HIS A 538 12.48 18.70 20.06
CA HIS A 538 13.29 17.48 20.18
C HIS A 538 14.72 17.69 19.66
N VAL A 539 14.89 18.31 18.47
CA VAL A 539 16.22 18.64 17.92
C VAL A 539 17.01 19.50 18.90
N ARG A 540 16.41 20.56 19.45
CA ARG A 540 17.09 21.43 20.43
C ARG A 540 17.49 20.70 21.70
N GLN A 541 16.66 19.82 22.20
CA GLN A 541 16.91 19.06 23.42
C GLN A 541 18.05 18.04 23.26
N HIS A 542 18.22 17.47 22.05
CA HIS A 542 19.18 16.39 21.79
C HIS A 542 20.41 16.85 20.98
N ALA A 543 20.49 18.13 20.62
CA ALA A 543 21.66 18.68 19.96
C ALA A 543 22.88 18.60 20.89
N PRO A 544 24.05 18.18 20.39
CA PRO A 544 25.30 18.22 21.15
C PRO A 544 25.64 19.65 21.60
N ALA A 545 26.38 19.76 22.70
CA ALA A 545 26.85 21.05 23.20
C ALA A 545 27.68 21.77 22.13
N GLY A 546 27.39 23.07 21.91
CA GLY A 546 28.04 23.90 20.90
C GLY A 546 27.37 23.93 19.54
N GLU A 547 26.34 23.13 19.29
CA GLU A 547 25.56 23.24 18.05
C GLU A 547 24.63 24.47 18.10
N ASP A 548 24.62 25.25 17.00
CA ASP A 548 23.71 26.42 16.89
C ASP A 548 22.29 25.97 16.50
N THR A 549 21.46 25.75 17.52
CA THR A 549 20.05 25.40 17.34
C THR A 549 19.14 26.60 17.15
N LYS A 550 19.67 27.82 17.13
CA LYS A 550 18.91 29.07 16.89
C LYS A 550 18.97 29.51 15.45
N ALA A 551 20.00 29.12 14.70
CA ALA A 551 20.24 29.55 13.32
C ALA A 551 19.08 29.28 12.37
N TRP A 552 18.32 28.21 12.58
CA TRP A 552 17.15 27.81 11.78
C TRP A 552 15.80 28.24 12.41
N TRP A 553 15.85 29.26 13.31
CA TRP A 553 14.66 29.82 13.97
C TRP A 553 14.63 31.36 13.77
N TYR A 554 14.31 31.81 12.58
CA TYR A 554 14.25 33.23 12.20
C TYR A 554 12.92 33.59 11.55
#